data_47d05af87fd4bf025ccac97fb8f8927d
#
_entry.id   47d05af87fd4bf025ccac97fb8f8927d
#
_cell.length_a   1.000
_cell.length_b   1.000
_cell.length_c   1.000
_cell.angle_alpha   90.00
_cell.angle_beta   90.00
_cell.angle_gamma   90.00
#
_symmetry.space_group_name_H-M   'P 1'
#
loop_
_entity.id
_entity.type
_entity.pdbx_description
1 polymer ?
#
loop_
_entity_poly.entity_id
_entity_poly.type
_entity_poly.pdbx_seq_one_letter_code
_entity_poly.pdbx_strand_id
1 'polypeptide(L)'
;DYDIVFVDECSTIDNRTMKMLLEKIDENTLLVLAGDIYQIESIDFGNWFYYAKDIIKTDGANVELLNTWRTDKKELKGLWDEVRKIQPIITEKLAIDGPFSADIGEEIFVPQDEDEIVLCLNYDGKFGLNNMNLYFQNANTKSQVYTWAEWTFKVGDPVIFLDTKRSSLLYNNLKGRIVDISKRDSAILFTLDIDTILTERQCRNESFEFVDVTDLGTRIRLEVIANDDESVAEEERIKTI
;
A
#
# COMPACT_ATOMS: atom_id res chain seq x y z
N ASP A 1 1.34 18.32 25.36
CA ASP A 1 2.44 17.57 25.96
C ASP A 1 2.04 16.09 25.97
N TYR A 2 2.92 15.22 25.53
CA TYR A 2 2.72 13.77 25.50
C TYR A 2 3.78 13.11 26.39
N ASP A 3 3.37 12.14 27.20
CA ASP A 3 4.29 11.38 28.04
C ASP A 3 5.11 10.37 27.20
N ILE A 4 4.51 9.84 26.13
CA ILE A 4 5.12 8.87 25.22
C ILE A 4 4.80 9.25 23.77
N VAL A 5 5.82 9.26 22.94
CA VAL A 5 5.70 9.37 21.47
C VAL A 5 6.28 8.10 20.85
N PHE A 6 5.46 7.40 20.08
CA PHE A 6 5.85 6.22 19.33
C PHE A 6 5.97 6.57 17.85
N VAL A 7 7.13 6.27 17.26
CA VAL A 7 7.40 6.48 15.83
C VAL A 7 7.70 5.14 15.19
N ASP A 8 6.83 4.71 14.30
CA ASP A 8 6.98 3.47 13.55
C ASP A 8 7.61 3.75 12.17
N GLU A 9 8.19 2.72 11.55
CA GLU A 9 8.87 2.78 10.24
C GLU A 9 9.98 3.86 10.18
N CYS A 10 10.74 4.01 11.25
CA CYS A 10 11.78 5.05 11.40
C CYS A 10 12.87 5.02 10.32
N SER A 11 13.10 3.87 9.66
CA SER A 11 14.05 3.75 8.57
C SER A 11 13.68 4.62 7.35
N THR A 12 12.41 4.96 7.19
CA THR A 12 11.89 5.77 6.07
C THR A 12 11.92 7.27 6.34
N ILE A 13 12.26 7.69 7.57
CA ILE A 13 12.25 9.09 7.99
C ILE A 13 13.60 9.74 7.73
N ASP A 14 13.61 10.85 6.98
CA ASP A 14 14.80 11.65 6.70
C ASP A 14 15.28 12.47 7.91
N ASN A 15 16.52 12.99 7.81
CA ASN A 15 17.13 13.78 8.89
C ASN A 15 16.35 15.06 9.22
N ARG A 16 15.72 15.70 8.24
CA ARG A 16 14.98 16.95 8.45
C ARG A 16 13.69 16.68 9.22
N THR A 17 12.95 15.66 8.82
CA THR A 17 11.70 15.28 9.48
C THR A 17 11.96 14.81 10.91
N MET A 18 13.02 14.03 11.14
CA MET A 18 13.39 13.62 12.49
C MET A 18 13.82 14.81 13.36
N LYS A 19 14.57 15.76 12.81
CA LYS A 19 14.91 17.00 13.52
C LYS A 19 13.65 17.78 13.94
N MET A 20 12.68 17.93 13.03
CA MET A 20 11.41 18.61 13.33
C MET A 20 10.61 17.90 14.42
N LEU A 21 10.65 16.58 14.48
CA LEU A 21 10.05 15.80 15.56
C LEU A 21 10.74 16.10 16.90
N LEU A 22 12.08 16.00 16.94
CA LEU A 22 12.86 16.23 18.15
C LEU A 22 12.71 17.66 18.71
N GLU A 23 12.52 18.65 17.85
CA GLU A 23 12.25 20.03 18.27
C GLU A 23 10.85 20.25 18.90
N LYS A 24 9.93 19.30 18.71
CA LYS A 24 8.56 19.37 19.23
C LYS A 24 8.30 18.53 20.46
N ILE A 25 9.15 17.61 20.76
CA ILE A 25 9.03 16.76 21.96
C ILE A 25 9.76 17.39 23.15
N ASP A 26 9.22 17.15 24.33
CA ASP A 26 9.75 17.61 25.62
C ASP A 26 10.83 16.64 26.14
N GLU A 27 11.74 17.14 26.97
CA GLU A 27 12.80 16.31 27.60
C GLU A 27 12.25 15.19 28.53
N ASN A 28 11.00 15.33 28.99
CA ASN A 28 10.31 14.33 29.79
C ASN A 28 9.51 13.32 28.95
N THR A 29 9.44 13.50 27.63
CA THR A 29 8.73 12.59 26.73
C THR A 29 9.57 11.35 26.44
N LEU A 30 9.02 10.16 26.68
CA LEU A 30 9.62 8.92 26.23
C LEU A 30 9.42 8.76 24.72
N LEU A 31 10.52 8.80 23.96
CA LEU A 31 10.50 8.54 22.52
C LEU A 31 10.81 7.08 22.24
N VAL A 32 9.86 6.37 21.63
CA VAL A 32 9.99 4.99 21.18
C VAL A 32 10.10 4.97 19.67
N LEU A 33 11.21 4.44 19.16
CA LEU A 33 11.53 4.36 17.75
C LEU A 33 11.50 2.90 17.29
N ALA A 34 10.68 2.57 16.31
CA ALA A 34 10.65 1.26 15.69
C ALA A 34 10.93 1.37 14.19
N GLY A 35 11.69 0.43 13.65
CA GLY A 35 12.05 0.41 12.22
C GLY A 35 12.94 -0.77 11.88
N ASP A 36 13.18 -0.97 10.60
CA ASP A 36 14.03 -2.04 10.08
C ASP A 36 15.11 -1.44 9.16
N ILE A 37 16.38 -1.50 9.60
CA ILE A 37 17.52 -0.97 8.83
C ILE A 37 17.82 -1.75 7.54
N TYR A 38 17.17 -2.89 7.32
CA TYR A 38 17.29 -3.70 6.11
C TYR A 38 16.16 -3.46 5.09
N GLN A 39 15.19 -2.60 5.46
CA GLN A 39 14.13 -2.13 4.55
C GLN A 39 14.58 -0.90 3.76
N ILE A 40 13.67 -0.35 2.96
CA ILE A 40 13.93 0.84 2.14
C ILE A 40 14.28 2.01 3.07
N GLU A 41 15.40 2.65 2.77
CA GLU A 41 15.84 3.87 3.43
C GLU A 41 14.96 5.07 3.04
N SER A 42 15.11 6.18 3.77
CA SER A 42 14.47 7.45 3.41
C SER A 42 14.81 7.88 1.98
N ILE A 43 13.80 8.38 1.25
CA ILE A 43 13.97 8.94 -0.10
C ILE A 43 14.77 10.25 -0.01
N ASP A 44 14.48 11.06 1.00
CA ASP A 44 15.21 12.30 1.27
C ASP A 44 16.49 12.04 2.06
N PHE A 45 17.36 13.05 2.10
CA PHE A 45 18.70 12.92 2.68
C PHE A 45 18.68 12.56 4.17
N GLY A 46 19.29 11.44 4.49
CA GLY A 46 19.67 11.05 5.83
C GLY A 46 19.27 9.62 6.19
N ASN A 47 20.22 8.94 6.82
CA ASN A 47 20.08 7.57 7.32
C ASN A 47 20.38 7.53 8.81
N TRP A 48 19.75 8.43 9.56
CA TRP A 48 19.99 8.61 10.99
C TRP A 48 19.63 7.36 11.81
N PHE A 49 18.56 6.65 11.41
CA PHE A 49 18.09 5.47 12.13
C PHE A 49 19.09 4.32 12.09
N TYR A 50 19.83 4.15 10.99
CA TYR A 50 20.90 3.17 10.89
C TYR A 50 21.97 3.36 11.98
N TYR A 51 22.28 4.63 12.31
CA TYR A 51 23.28 4.97 13.32
C TYR A 51 22.69 5.14 14.72
N ALA A 52 21.36 5.17 14.88
CA ALA A 52 20.71 5.45 16.16
C ALA A 52 21.15 4.48 17.26
N LYS A 53 21.27 3.20 16.94
CA LYS A 53 21.71 2.16 17.89
C LYS A 53 23.15 2.36 18.38
N ASP A 54 24.03 2.96 17.58
CA ASP A 54 25.41 3.26 17.95
C ASP A 54 25.51 4.55 18.78
N ILE A 55 24.54 5.45 18.65
CA ILE A 55 24.45 6.70 19.38
C ILE A 55 23.79 6.48 20.74
N ILE A 56 22.73 5.69 20.79
CA ILE A 56 21.97 5.40 22.02
C ILE A 56 22.72 4.28 22.79
N LYS A 57 23.54 4.65 23.74
CA LYS A 57 24.39 3.71 24.51
C LYS A 57 23.78 3.27 25.85
N THR A 58 22.54 3.64 26.13
CA THR A 58 21.85 3.26 27.37
C THR A 58 21.53 1.77 27.35
N ASP A 59 21.97 1.03 28.37
CA ASP A 59 21.67 -0.39 28.50
C ASP A 59 20.18 -0.66 28.49
N GLY A 60 19.75 -1.59 27.61
CA GLY A 60 18.35 -1.96 27.44
C GLY A 60 17.50 -1.00 26.58
N ALA A 61 18.08 0.12 26.10
CA ALA A 61 17.37 1.06 25.23
C ALA A 61 17.26 0.56 23.78
N ASN A 62 18.11 -0.38 23.37
CA ASN A 62 18.06 -0.99 22.04
C ASN A 62 17.61 -2.44 22.14
N VAL A 63 16.56 -2.78 21.42
CA VAL A 63 16.02 -4.15 21.33
C VAL A 63 15.88 -4.54 19.87
N GLU A 64 16.46 -5.66 19.49
CA GLU A 64 16.32 -6.23 18.16
C GLU A 64 15.38 -7.44 18.20
N LEU A 65 14.33 -7.42 17.37
CA LEU A 65 13.39 -8.52 17.22
C LEU A 65 13.94 -9.53 16.19
N LEU A 66 14.44 -10.66 16.67
CA LEU A 66 15.13 -11.65 15.85
C LEU A 66 14.19 -12.71 15.27
N ASN A 67 13.02 -12.91 15.86
CA ASN A 67 12.11 -13.98 15.47
C ASN A 67 11.04 -13.49 14.49
N THR A 68 10.92 -14.18 13.37
CA THR A 68 9.86 -13.93 12.39
C THR A 68 8.62 -14.77 12.70
N TRP A 69 7.48 -14.11 12.87
CA TRP A 69 6.17 -14.72 13.16
C TRP A 69 5.20 -14.64 11.97
N ARG A 70 5.57 -13.97 10.87
CA ARG A 70 4.69 -13.77 9.70
C ARG A 70 4.45 -15.03 8.89
N THR A 71 5.32 -16.05 9.01
CA THR A 71 5.18 -17.31 8.29
C THR A 71 5.81 -18.45 9.06
N ASP A 72 5.26 -19.65 8.89
CA ASP A 72 5.84 -20.90 9.40
C ASP A 72 6.63 -21.67 8.33
N LYS A 73 6.62 -21.20 7.07
CA LYS A 73 7.32 -21.82 5.95
C LYS A 73 8.84 -21.61 6.10
N LYS A 74 9.58 -22.72 6.35
CA LYS A 74 11.03 -22.68 6.60
C LYS A 74 11.82 -22.16 5.39
N GLU A 75 11.40 -22.54 4.17
CA GLU A 75 12.04 -22.10 2.93
C GLU A 75 11.97 -20.57 2.78
N LEU A 76 10.79 -19.99 3.08
CA LEU A 76 10.59 -18.54 3.01
C LEU A 76 11.41 -17.81 4.07
N LYS A 77 11.47 -18.34 5.31
CA LYS A 77 12.35 -17.80 6.35
C LYS A 77 13.82 -17.81 5.93
N GLY A 78 14.28 -18.94 5.36
CA GLY A 78 15.63 -19.08 4.83
C GLY A 78 15.95 -18.07 3.74
N LEU A 79 15.02 -17.85 2.81
CA LEU A 79 15.17 -16.84 1.76
C LEU A 79 15.29 -15.42 2.35
N TRP A 80 14.44 -15.08 3.31
CA TRP A 80 14.51 -13.77 3.97
C TRP A 80 15.82 -13.54 4.72
N ASP A 81 16.35 -14.58 5.38
CA ASP A 81 17.66 -14.50 6.05
C ASP A 81 18.81 -14.28 5.06
N GLU A 82 18.73 -14.88 3.88
CA GLU A 82 19.72 -14.67 2.81
C GLU A 82 19.63 -13.26 2.22
N VAL A 83 18.39 -12.76 1.99
CA VAL A 83 18.17 -11.37 1.55
C VAL A 83 18.73 -10.38 2.56
N ARG A 84 18.46 -10.57 3.86
CA ARG A 84 19.02 -9.72 4.92
C ARG A 84 20.54 -9.69 4.94
N LYS A 85 21.17 -10.81 4.64
CA LYS A 85 22.65 -10.94 4.58
C LYS A 85 23.24 -10.47 3.27
N ILE A 86 22.40 -10.01 2.33
CA ILE A 86 22.82 -9.56 0.98
C ILE A 86 23.71 -10.60 0.31
N GLN A 87 23.27 -11.87 0.32
CA GLN A 87 24.06 -12.94 -0.29
C GLN A 87 24.02 -12.84 -1.82
N PRO A 88 25.19 -12.89 -2.52
CA PRO A 88 25.22 -12.77 -3.98
C PRO A 88 24.43 -13.87 -4.71
N ILE A 89 24.23 -15.00 -4.07
CA ILE A 89 23.57 -16.20 -4.61
C ILE A 89 22.03 -16.08 -4.67
N ILE A 90 21.41 -15.04 -4.09
CA ILE A 90 19.95 -14.90 -4.04
C ILE A 90 19.33 -14.93 -5.42
N THR A 91 19.89 -14.15 -6.35
CA THR A 91 19.38 -14.07 -7.73
C THR A 91 19.46 -15.43 -8.43
N GLU A 92 20.56 -16.17 -8.22
CA GLU A 92 20.76 -17.51 -8.77
C GLU A 92 19.74 -18.51 -8.19
N LYS A 93 19.54 -18.49 -6.88
CA LYS A 93 18.53 -19.35 -6.23
C LYS A 93 17.11 -19.05 -6.71
N LEU A 94 16.73 -17.79 -6.82
CA LEU A 94 15.42 -17.41 -7.34
C LEU A 94 15.23 -17.85 -8.79
N ALA A 95 16.28 -17.81 -9.59
CA ALA A 95 16.23 -18.22 -10.99
C ALA A 95 16.18 -19.75 -11.18
N ILE A 96 16.78 -20.53 -10.28
CA ILE A 96 16.85 -21.99 -10.38
C ILE A 96 15.69 -22.67 -9.62
N ASP A 97 15.44 -22.23 -8.41
CA ASP A 97 14.53 -22.91 -7.48
C ASP A 97 13.16 -22.22 -7.36
N GLY A 98 13.05 -20.99 -7.84
CA GLY A 98 11.83 -20.20 -7.74
C GLY A 98 11.04 -20.10 -9.05
N PRO A 99 9.80 -19.64 -9.00
CA PRO A 99 9.03 -19.29 -10.19
C PRO A 99 9.62 -18.01 -10.79
N PHE A 100 10.54 -18.15 -11.74
CA PHE A 100 11.15 -17.05 -12.47
C PHE A 100 10.65 -17.02 -13.90
N SER A 101 10.22 -15.86 -14.40
CA SER A 101 9.88 -15.65 -15.80
C SER A 101 10.45 -14.35 -16.33
N ALA A 102 10.95 -14.40 -17.56
CA ALA A 102 11.34 -13.23 -18.34
C ALA A 102 10.14 -12.62 -19.09
N ASP A 103 8.97 -13.24 -19.02
CA ASP A 103 7.74 -12.82 -19.67
C ASP A 103 6.56 -12.82 -18.72
N ILE A 104 5.56 -12.00 -19.03
CA ILE A 104 4.28 -12.02 -18.35
C ILE A 104 3.50 -13.23 -18.90
N GLY A 105 3.25 -14.23 -18.08
CA GLY A 105 2.56 -15.45 -18.46
C GLY A 105 1.51 -15.86 -17.44
N GLU A 106 0.48 -16.57 -17.90
CA GLU A 106 -0.66 -16.98 -17.08
C GLU A 106 -0.25 -17.85 -15.88
N GLU A 107 0.79 -18.67 -16.04
CA GLU A 107 1.21 -19.62 -15.00
C GLU A 107 1.81 -18.95 -13.74
N ILE A 108 2.35 -17.74 -13.87
CA ILE A 108 3.04 -17.05 -12.77
C ILE A 108 2.16 -15.96 -12.16
N PHE A 109 1.33 -15.32 -12.97
CA PHE A 109 0.59 -14.13 -12.57
C PHE A 109 -0.93 -14.34 -12.39
N VAL A 110 -1.40 -15.58 -12.44
CA VAL A 110 -2.77 -15.87 -12.01
C VAL A 110 -2.79 -15.93 -10.48
N PRO A 111 -3.40 -14.97 -9.79
CA PRO A 111 -3.54 -15.03 -8.35
C PRO A 111 -4.22 -16.34 -7.95
N GLN A 112 -3.56 -17.12 -7.12
CA GLN A 112 -4.10 -18.39 -6.62
C GLN A 112 -5.06 -18.15 -5.46
N ASP A 113 -4.94 -16.98 -4.82
CA ASP A 113 -5.71 -16.57 -3.66
C ASP A 113 -6.08 -15.08 -3.77
N GLU A 114 -7.19 -14.67 -3.17
CA GLU A 114 -7.64 -13.26 -3.14
C GLU A 114 -6.69 -12.36 -2.34
N ASP A 115 -5.85 -12.94 -1.49
CA ASP A 115 -4.84 -12.21 -0.68
C ASP A 115 -3.49 -12.03 -1.39
N GLU A 116 -3.33 -12.55 -2.60
CA GLU A 116 -2.11 -12.33 -3.37
C GLU A 116 -2.06 -10.94 -3.97
N ILE A 117 -0.87 -10.30 -3.90
CA ILE A 117 -0.59 -9.02 -4.55
C ILE A 117 0.69 -9.09 -5.37
N VAL A 118 0.73 -8.36 -6.46
CA VAL A 118 1.93 -8.20 -7.30
C VAL A 118 2.60 -6.88 -6.97
N LEU A 119 3.87 -6.95 -6.53
CA LEU A 119 4.68 -5.77 -6.25
C LEU A 119 5.48 -5.38 -7.50
N CYS A 120 5.25 -4.18 -8.01
CA CYS A 120 5.97 -3.61 -9.12
C CYS A 120 6.96 -2.55 -8.63
N LEU A 121 8.21 -2.59 -9.13
CA LEU A 121 9.24 -1.63 -8.75
C LEU A 121 9.10 -0.29 -9.49
N ASN A 122 8.45 -0.29 -10.65
CA ASN A 122 8.30 0.88 -11.52
C ASN A 122 6.85 1.01 -11.98
N TYR A 123 6.47 2.21 -12.40
CA TYR A 123 5.17 2.44 -13.04
C TYR A 123 5.13 1.93 -14.48
N ASP A 124 6.21 2.13 -15.23
CA ASP A 124 6.30 1.82 -16.65
C ASP A 124 7.20 0.63 -16.94
N GLY A 125 7.12 0.13 -18.18
CA GLY A 125 7.88 -1.03 -18.65
C GLY A 125 7.10 -2.33 -18.59
N LYS A 126 7.72 -3.43 -19.04
CA LYS A 126 7.07 -4.74 -19.19
C LYS A 126 6.46 -5.25 -17.88
N PHE A 127 7.19 -5.12 -16.78
CA PHE A 127 6.76 -5.51 -15.42
C PHE A 127 6.37 -4.30 -14.56
N GLY A 128 6.10 -3.15 -15.19
CA GLY A 128 5.63 -1.95 -14.52
C GLY A 128 4.17 -2.04 -14.10
N LEU A 129 3.80 -1.28 -13.09
CA LEU A 129 2.46 -1.28 -12.49
C LEU A 129 1.35 -1.07 -13.54
N ASN A 130 1.55 -0.12 -14.46
CA ASN A 130 0.56 0.20 -15.50
C ASN A 130 0.32 -1.00 -16.43
N ASN A 131 1.39 -1.68 -16.85
CA ASN A 131 1.29 -2.83 -17.75
C ASN A 131 0.73 -4.06 -17.03
N MET A 132 1.11 -4.29 -15.78
CA MET A 132 0.56 -5.38 -14.95
C MET A 132 -0.92 -5.19 -14.69
N ASN A 133 -1.36 -3.97 -14.34
CA ASN A 133 -2.78 -3.67 -14.18
C ASN A 133 -3.57 -3.91 -15.48
N LEU A 134 -3.04 -3.47 -16.61
CA LEU A 134 -3.66 -3.73 -17.91
C LEU A 134 -3.76 -5.24 -18.22
N TYR A 135 -2.73 -6.00 -17.91
CA TYR A 135 -2.74 -7.45 -18.08
C TYR A 135 -3.85 -8.13 -17.27
N PHE A 136 -3.94 -7.84 -15.97
CA PHE A 136 -4.98 -8.39 -15.11
C PHE A 136 -6.38 -7.89 -15.49
N GLN A 137 -6.50 -6.62 -15.85
CA GLN A 137 -7.78 -6.04 -16.29
C GLN A 137 -8.27 -6.67 -17.59
N ASN A 138 -7.37 -7.04 -18.50
CA ASN A 138 -7.74 -7.75 -19.73
C ASN A 138 -8.26 -9.17 -19.45
N ALA A 139 -7.80 -9.82 -18.40
CA ALA A 139 -8.32 -11.10 -17.94
C ALA A 139 -9.74 -10.97 -17.32
N ASN A 140 -10.12 -9.79 -16.85
CA ASN A 140 -11.47 -9.51 -16.36
C ASN A 140 -12.45 -9.41 -17.54
N THR A 141 -13.32 -10.43 -17.69
CA THR A 141 -14.29 -10.54 -18.80
C THR A 141 -15.59 -9.78 -18.57
N LYS A 142 -15.74 -9.07 -17.45
CA LYS A 142 -16.93 -8.25 -17.20
C LYS A 142 -17.08 -7.16 -18.26
N SER A 143 -18.31 -6.95 -18.74
CA SER A 143 -18.59 -6.10 -19.90
C SER A 143 -18.67 -4.61 -19.59
N GLN A 144 -18.97 -4.25 -18.34
CA GLN A 144 -19.12 -2.86 -17.94
C GLN A 144 -17.77 -2.19 -17.79
N VAL A 145 -17.39 -1.41 -18.80
CA VAL A 145 -16.13 -0.69 -18.90
C VAL A 145 -16.40 0.79 -18.84
N TYR A 146 -15.62 1.50 -18.06
CA TYR A 146 -15.60 2.93 -18.02
C TYR A 146 -14.17 3.47 -18.26
N THR A 147 -14.02 4.39 -19.21
CA THR A 147 -12.73 5.03 -19.52
C THR A 147 -12.79 6.50 -19.13
N TRP A 148 -11.81 6.95 -18.36
CA TRP A 148 -11.62 8.34 -17.96
C TRP A 148 -10.15 8.73 -18.14
N ALA A 149 -9.90 9.70 -19.00
CA ALA A 149 -8.56 10.05 -19.45
C ALA A 149 -7.80 8.79 -19.93
N GLU A 150 -6.64 8.51 -19.35
CA GLU A 150 -5.83 7.31 -19.64
C GLU A 150 -6.24 6.06 -18.85
N TRP A 151 -7.18 6.20 -17.91
CA TRP A 151 -7.59 5.13 -17.00
C TRP A 151 -8.84 4.42 -17.49
N THR A 152 -8.82 3.11 -17.39
CA THR A 152 -9.96 2.24 -17.66
C THR A 152 -10.34 1.48 -16.41
N PHE A 153 -11.62 1.46 -16.09
CA PHE A 153 -12.18 0.75 -14.95
C PHE A 153 -13.21 -0.28 -15.43
N LYS A 154 -13.22 -1.45 -14.82
CA LYS A 154 -14.21 -2.49 -15.09
C LYS A 154 -14.87 -2.93 -13.79
N VAL A 155 -16.12 -3.34 -13.87
CA VAL A 155 -16.80 -4.03 -12.77
C VAL A 155 -16.03 -5.32 -12.43
N GLY A 156 -15.74 -5.53 -11.17
CA GLY A 156 -14.94 -6.64 -10.67
C GLY A 156 -13.46 -6.33 -10.48
N ASP A 157 -12.96 -5.17 -10.97
CA ASP A 157 -11.57 -4.78 -10.73
C ASP A 157 -11.34 -4.51 -9.24
N PRO A 158 -10.21 -4.97 -8.69
CA PRO A 158 -9.78 -4.58 -7.36
C PRO A 158 -9.32 -3.11 -7.36
N VAL A 159 -9.52 -2.43 -6.26
CA VAL A 159 -9.09 -1.05 -6.05
C VAL A 159 -8.40 -0.89 -4.71
N ILE A 160 -7.50 0.08 -4.62
CA ILE A 160 -6.85 0.48 -3.39
C ILE A 160 -7.00 2.00 -3.20
N PHE A 161 -7.27 2.40 -1.98
CA PHE A 161 -7.32 3.81 -1.63
C PHE A 161 -5.92 4.30 -1.27
N LEU A 162 -5.49 5.41 -1.89
CA LEU A 162 -4.15 5.98 -1.68
C LEU A 162 -4.18 7.30 -0.94
N ASP A 163 -5.36 7.87 -0.70
CA ASP A 163 -5.49 9.16 -0.05
C ASP A 163 -6.57 9.14 1.04
N THR A 164 -6.21 9.66 2.20
CA THR A 164 -7.10 9.83 3.36
C THR A 164 -7.75 11.21 3.44
N LYS A 165 -7.43 12.13 2.51
CA LYS A 165 -7.91 13.51 2.55
C LYS A 165 -9.43 13.63 2.43
N ARG A 166 -10.07 12.70 1.72
CA ARG A 166 -11.52 12.69 1.54
C ARG A 166 -12.28 12.24 2.79
N SER A 167 -11.74 11.27 3.50
CA SER A 167 -12.37 10.69 4.68
C SER A 167 -11.35 9.89 5.49
N SER A 168 -11.38 10.04 6.81
CA SER A 168 -10.57 9.22 7.71
C SER A 168 -11.01 7.75 7.75
N LEU A 169 -12.20 7.44 7.24
CA LEU A 169 -12.75 6.09 7.14
C LEU A 169 -12.22 5.34 5.90
N LEU A 170 -11.78 6.08 4.87
CA LEU A 170 -11.15 5.54 3.66
C LEU A 170 -9.64 5.74 3.78
N TYR A 171 -9.00 4.92 4.61
CA TYR A 171 -7.58 5.05 4.92
C TYR A 171 -6.68 4.51 3.80
N ASN A 172 -5.42 4.93 3.81
CA ASN A 172 -4.41 4.48 2.85
C ASN A 172 -4.23 2.95 2.90
N ASN A 173 -4.15 2.33 1.73
CA ASN A 173 -4.11 0.88 1.52
C ASN A 173 -5.42 0.13 1.85
N LEU A 174 -6.55 0.82 2.11
CA LEU A 174 -7.83 0.15 2.17
C LEU A 174 -8.14 -0.49 0.81
N LYS A 175 -8.41 -1.77 0.82
CA LYS A 175 -8.75 -2.54 -0.37
C LYS A 175 -10.26 -2.48 -0.64
N GLY A 176 -10.61 -2.64 -1.89
CA GLY A 176 -12.01 -2.76 -2.30
C GLY A 176 -12.13 -3.42 -3.67
N ARG A 177 -13.37 -3.57 -4.12
CA ARG A 177 -13.71 -4.13 -5.44
C ARG A 177 -14.83 -3.31 -6.08
N ILE A 178 -14.72 -3.02 -7.36
CA ILE A 178 -15.76 -2.33 -8.12
C ILE A 178 -16.95 -3.28 -8.34
N VAL A 179 -18.12 -2.87 -7.86
CA VAL A 179 -19.37 -3.63 -8.01
C VAL A 179 -20.22 -3.08 -9.15
N ASP A 180 -20.25 -1.76 -9.28
CA ASP A 180 -20.98 -1.05 -10.33
C ASP A 180 -20.30 0.26 -10.68
N ILE A 181 -20.46 0.68 -11.94
CA ILE A 181 -19.97 1.97 -12.45
C ILE A 181 -21.12 2.60 -13.23
N SER A 182 -21.48 3.83 -12.87
CA SER A 182 -22.48 4.58 -13.60
C SER A 182 -22.01 6.02 -13.86
N LYS A 183 -22.49 6.61 -14.95
CA LYS A 183 -22.19 8.01 -15.28
C LYS A 183 -23.38 8.86 -14.90
N ARG A 184 -23.12 9.97 -14.22
CA ARG A 184 -24.12 10.96 -13.86
C ARG A 184 -23.60 12.35 -14.21
N ASP A 185 -24.16 12.97 -15.26
CA ASP A 185 -23.74 14.28 -15.77
C ASP A 185 -22.21 14.35 -16.02
N SER A 186 -21.49 15.15 -15.25
CA SER A 186 -20.04 15.30 -15.29
C SER A 186 -19.29 14.43 -14.26
N ALA A 187 -19.99 13.51 -13.60
CA ALA A 187 -19.41 12.68 -12.54
C ALA A 187 -19.52 11.20 -12.88
N ILE A 188 -18.60 10.43 -12.32
CA ILE A 188 -18.63 8.97 -12.31
C ILE A 188 -19.00 8.52 -10.94
N LEU A 189 -19.93 7.61 -10.87
CA LEU A 189 -20.40 7.00 -9.63
C LEU A 189 -19.87 5.57 -9.56
N PHE A 190 -18.98 5.31 -8.61
CA PHE A 190 -18.50 3.98 -8.32
C PHE A 190 -19.27 3.40 -7.14
N THR A 191 -19.76 2.18 -7.29
CA THR A 191 -20.21 1.37 -6.17
C THR A 191 -19.11 0.37 -5.86
N LEU A 192 -18.60 0.40 -4.63
CA LEU A 192 -17.44 -0.38 -4.19
C LEU A 192 -17.82 -1.22 -2.97
N ASP A 193 -17.37 -2.47 -2.95
CA ASP A 193 -17.27 -3.25 -1.72
C ASP A 193 -15.87 -3.02 -1.14
N ILE A 194 -15.79 -2.50 0.09
CA ILE A 194 -14.53 -2.20 0.77
C ILE A 194 -14.30 -3.17 1.92
N ASP A 195 -13.03 -3.52 2.15
CA ASP A 195 -12.58 -4.46 3.18
C ASP A 195 -12.52 -3.78 4.57
N THR A 196 -13.66 -3.24 4.98
CA THR A 196 -13.85 -2.69 6.33
C THR A 196 -15.33 -2.62 6.66
N ILE A 197 -15.67 -2.84 7.93
CA ILE A 197 -17.07 -2.78 8.41
C ILE A 197 -17.34 -1.38 8.93
N LEU A 198 -18.21 -0.66 8.23
CA LEU A 198 -18.71 0.66 8.61
C LEU A 198 -20.20 0.58 8.91
N THR A 199 -20.67 1.49 9.72
CA THR A 199 -22.08 1.69 10.00
C THR A 199 -22.62 2.90 9.23
N GLU A 200 -23.88 2.90 8.86
CA GLU A 200 -24.56 4.05 8.25
C GLU A 200 -24.35 5.36 9.04
N ARG A 201 -24.32 5.25 10.39
CA ARG A 201 -24.08 6.40 11.25
C ARG A 201 -22.70 7.01 11.09
N GLN A 202 -21.66 6.19 10.91
CA GLN A 202 -20.29 6.67 10.65
C GLN A 202 -20.18 7.35 9.29
N CYS A 203 -20.88 6.86 8.28
CA CYS A 203 -20.82 7.38 6.92
C CYS A 203 -21.70 8.64 6.70
N ARG A 204 -22.53 9.04 7.65
CA ARG A 204 -23.57 10.08 7.45
C ARG A 204 -23.04 11.45 6.99
N ASN A 205 -21.81 11.81 7.35
CA ASN A 205 -21.22 13.12 7.03
C ASN A 205 -19.96 12.97 6.15
N GLU A 206 -19.77 11.81 5.55
CA GLU A 206 -18.61 11.52 4.72
C GLU A 206 -18.85 11.94 3.26
N SER A 207 -17.79 11.95 2.47
CA SER A 207 -17.81 12.25 1.04
C SER A 207 -18.29 11.07 0.17
N PHE A 208 -18.80 10.03 0.79
CA PHE A 208 -19.36 8.84 0.15
C PHE A 208 -20.66 8.41 0.84
N GLU A 209 -21.47 7.64 0.14
CA GLU A 209 -22.75 7.14 0.62
C GLU A 209 -22.62 5.69 1.10
N PHE A 210 -23.14 5.39 2.28
CA PHE A 210 -23.32 4.00 2.74
C PHE A 210 -24.45 3.35 1.94
N VAL A 211 -24.22 2.15 1.40
CA VAL A 211 -25.24 1.39 0.66
C VAL A 211 -25.70 0.19 1.47
N ASP A 212 -24.78 -0.70 1.89
CA ASP A 212 -25.12 -1.93 2.61
C ASP A 212 -23.88 -2.53 3.29
N VAL A 213 -24.11 -3.53 4.14
CA VAL A 213 -23.06 -4.41 4.68
C VAL A 213 -23.00 -5.67 3.82
N THR A 214 -21.79 -6.10 3.45
CA THR A 214 -21.53 -7.26 2.60
C THR A 214 -20.65 -8.28 3.32
N ASP A 215 -20.50 -9.47 2.73
CA ASP A 215 -19.60 -10.50 3.27
C ASP A 215 -18.13 -10.06 3.28
N LEU A 216 -17.75 -9.12 2.40
CA LEU A 216 -16.39 -8.55 2.31
C LEU A 216 -16.19 -7.34 3.23
N GLY A 217 -17.25 -6.77 3.78
CA GLY A 217 -17.20 -5.57 4.61
C GLY A 217 -18.36 -4.63 4.35
N THR A 218 -18.11 -3.46 3.77
CA THR A 218 -19.17 -2.44 3.52
C THR A 218 -19.25 -2.09 2.04
N ARG A 219 -20.47 -2.00 1.53
CA ARG A 219 -20.74 -1.42 0.22
C ARG A 219 -20.96 0.07 0.35
N ILE A 220 -20.17 0.83 -0.38
CA ILE A 220 -20.25 2.29 -0.45
C ILE A 220 -20.46 2.76 -1.87
N ARG A 221 -20.93 4.00 -2.02
CA ARG A 221 -21.02 4.68 -3.30
C ARG A 221 -20.20 5.96 -3.23
N LEU A 222 -19.26 6.09 -4.17
CA LEU A 222 -18.31 7.19 -4.26
C LEU A 222 -18.52 7.94 -5.58
N GLU A 223 -18.73 9.26 -5.51
CA GLU A 223 -18.81 10.12 -6.67
C GLU A 223 -17.44 10.73 -6.97
N VAL A 224 -16.99 10.58 -8.22
CA VAL A 224 -15.75 11.18 -8.72
C VAL A 224 -16.10 12.14 -9.84
N ILE A 225 -15.78 13.42 -9.65
CA ILE A 225 -16.01 14.45 -10.67
C ILE A 225 -14.95 14.26 -11.76
N ALA A 226 -15.43 14.04 -12.99
CA ALA A 226 -14.56 13.99 -14.16
C ALA A 226 -14.26 15.43 -14.61
N ASN A 227 -13.24 16.06 -14.05
CA ASN A 227 -12.73 17.31 -14.58
C ASN A 227 -11.72 17.00 -15.67
N ASP A 228 -11.94 17.56 -16.86
CA ASP A 228 -10.99 17.54 -17.99
C ASP A 228 -9.73 18.40 -17.72
N ASP A 229 -9.59 18.97 -16.54
CA ASP A 229 -8.48 19.85 -16.17
C ASP A 229 -7.36 19.02 -15.56
N GLU A 230 -6.27 18.86 -16.29
CA GLU A 230 -5.08 18.07 -15.92
C GLU A 230 -4.44 18.49 -14.58
N SER A 231 -4.75 19.68 -14.08
CA SER A 231 -4.16 20.23 -12.84
C SER A 231 -4.76 19.67 -11.54
N VAL A 232 -5.96 19.04 -11.57
CA VAL A 232 -6.62 18.47 -10.39
C VAL A 232 -6.38 16.96 -10.28
N ALA A 233 -5.71 16.38 -11.23
CA ALA A 233 -5.83 14.99 -11.60
C ALA A 233 -5.00 14.01 -10.74
N GLU A 234 -3.93 14.39 -10.07
CA GLU A 234 -3.06 13.41 -9.37
C GLU A 234 -3.51 13.08 -7.95
N GLU A 235 -4.17 14.01 -7.28
CA GLU A 235 -4.52 13.85 -5.86
C GLU A 235 -5.88 13.16 -5.61
N GLU A 236 -6.72 12.98 -6.63
CA GLU A 236 -8.09 12.46 -6.48
C GLU A 236 -8.34 11.09 -7.14
N ARG A 237 -7.32 10.38 -7.56
CA ARG A 237 -7.46 9.16 -8.36
C ARG A 237 -7.63 7.91 -7.49
N ILE A 238 -8.70 7.15 -7.77
CA ILE A 238 -8.77 5.74 -7.42
C ILE A 238 -7.86 5.01 -8.42
N LYS A 239 -6.81 4.37 -7.93
CA LYS A 239 -5.93 3.53 -8.77
C LYS A 239 -6.41 2.09 -8.69
N THR A 240 -6.56 1.45 -9.84
CA THR A 240 -6.70 -0.01 -9.93
C THR A 240 -5.35 -0.66 -9.61
N ILE A 241 -5.38 -1.73 -8.86
CA ILE A 241 -4.21 -2.56 -8.53
C ILE A 241 -4.01 -3.59 -9.63
#